data_508d532289e698736f1d8b7b0d33a850
#
_entry.id   508d532289e698736f1d8b7b0d33a850
#
_cell.length_a   1.000
_cell.length_b   1.000
_cell.length_c   1.000
_cell.angle_alpha   90.00
_cell.angle_beta   90.00
_cell.angle_gamma   90.00
#
_symmetry.space_group_name_H-M   'P 1'
#
loop_
_entity.id
_entity.type
_entity.pdbx_description
1 polymer ?
#
loop_
_entity_poly.entity_id
_entity_poly.type
_entity_poly.pdbx_seq_one_letter_code
_entity_poly.pdbx_strand_id
1 'polypeptide(L)'
;MLRNAAWTVLLAAVPTFAFGQELSQATPGPEADDRFGPVPEFSFVDRAGRTVTNETLAGAPWIAVPFFVKCTGPCPSITRDISERLVPLLEGSSVKIVSFTLDPEVDTEEELDEYARLFGAEDDRWLFVRSETEAEMHRFLGEGLKVPVQRDDTALDPGQAIVHGTRMPVIDAEGKIAGWYELLDPSVGSDGLPLDEAEAIVAGRYGLLAARARSLAGETYAWPVKRSSRIPLVNASLNGIAFLLLIAGYVAIRRERRGLHEALMKSAFIVSAAFLASYLYYHFAVLPISGGPTKYNGEGLAKTAYLAMLLSHVVLAVVNLPMVLRVLWLAHREDWTRHRRLARWTFPIWLYVSLTGVLVYLVLYPFNPPPA
;
A
#
# COMPACT_ATOMS: atom_id res chain seq x y z
N MET A 1 -9.49 -39.54 -36.20
CA MET A 1 -8.32 -39.69 -35.34
C MET A 1 -7.55 -38.36 -35.35
N LEU A 2 -7.06 -37.89 -34.20
CA LEU A 2 -6.37 -36.60 -33.95
C LEU A 2 -7.28 -35.40 -33.69
N ARG A 3 -7.90 -35.31 -32.47
CA ARG A 3 -8.45 -34.07 -31.90
C ARG A 3 -8.52 -34.14 -30.36
N ASN A 4 -7.47 -34.67 -29.71
CA ASN A 4 -7.38 -34.70 -28.24
C ASN A 4 -5.96 -34.29 -27.81
N ALA A 5 -5.61 -33.05 -28.02
CA ALA A 5 -4.44 -32.47 -27.35
C ALA A 5 -4.69 -30.96 -27.20
N ALA A 6 -4.57 -30.47 -25.98
CA ALA A 6 -4.44 -29.07 -25.57
C ALA A 6 -5.53 -28.47 -24.68
N TRP A 7 -5.96 -29.17 -23.59
CA TRP A 7 -6.68 -28.47 -22.50
C TRP A 7 -6.28 -28.99 -21.10
N THR A 8 -5.07 -29.44 -20.94
CA THR A 8 -4.54 -29.89 -19.62
C THR A 8 -3.52 -28.94 -19.02
N VAL A 9 -3.59 -27.67 -19.37
CA VAL A 9 -2.71 -26.65 -18.74
C VAL A 9 -3.58 -25.47 -18.38
N LEU A 10 -3.92 -25.34 -17.11
CA LEU A 10 -4.22 -24.11 -16.39
C LEU A 10 -4.91 -24.37 -15.02
N LEU A 11 -4.48 -25.45 -14.35
CA LEU A 11 -4.65 -25.59 -12.89
C LEU A 11 -3.27 -25.87 -12.26
N ALA A 12 -2.23 -25.29 -12.84
CA ALA A 12 -0.91 -25.34 -12.26
C ALA A 12 -0.64 -24.00 -11.57
N ALA A 13 -0.60 -24.08 -10.25
CA ALA A 13 0.16 -23.20 -9.36
C ALA A 13 -0.09 -21.69 -9.59
N VAL A 14 -1.13 -21.17 -8.95
CA VAL A 14 -0.97 -19.88 -8.30
C VAL A 14 0.14 -20.10 -7.27
N PRO A 15 1.34 -19.52 -7.43
CA PRO A 15 2.29 -19.56 -6.34
C PRO A 15 1.59 -18.88 -5.17
N THR A 16 1.46 -19.63 -4.08
CA THR A 16 1.17 -19.06 -2.77
C THR A 16 2.37 -18.20 -2.43
N PHE A 17 2.35 -16.96 -2.93
CA PHE A 17 3.29 -15.96 -2.50
C PHE A 17 3.09 -15.76 -1.01
N ALA A 18 4.08 -16.18 -0.23
CA ALA A 18 4.20 -15.93 1.20
C ALA A 18 4.34 -14.43 1.55
N PHE A 19 4.02 -13.55 0.60
CA PHE A 19 4.00 -12.09 0.76
C PHE A 19 2.82 -11.58 1.60
N GLY A 20 1.79 -12.40 1.84
CA GLY A 20 0.61 -11.99 2.62
C GLY A 20 0.82 -11.91 4.13
N GLN A 21 1.87 -12.52 4.68
CA GLN A 21 2.07 -12.54 6.13
C GLN A 21 2.93 -11.39 6.66
N GLU A 22 3.85 -10.84 5.88
CA GLU A 22 4.64 -9.68 6.33
C GLU A 22 3.90 -8.34 6.22
N LEU A 23 3.02 -8.18 5.23
CA LEU A 23 2.22 -6.96 5.08
C LEU A 23 1.01 -6.91 6.06
N SER A 24 0.61 -8.05 6.62
CA SER A 24 -0.45 -8.10 7.66
C SER A 24 -0.01 -7.50 9.01
N GLN A 25 1.28 -7.25 9.21
CA GLN A 25 1.79 -6.61 10.43
C GLN A 25 1.82 -5.08 10.36
N ALA A 26 1.49 -4.48 9.23
CA ALA A 26 1.51 -3.04 9.03
C ALA A 26 0.13 -2.35 9.16
N THR A 27 -0.90 -3.04 9.65
CA THR A 27 -2.18 -2.41 9.98
C THR A 27 -2.08 -1.86 11.41
N PRO A 28 -2.00 -0.52 11.60
CA PRO A 28 -2.01 0.03 12.94
C PRO A 28 -3.37 -0.25 13.58
N GLY A 29 -3.40 -1.13 14.58
CA GLY A 29 -4.49 -1.16 15.55
C GLY A 29 -4.51 0.17 16.33
N PRO A 30 -5.65 0.57 16.90
CA PRO A 30 -5.78 1.83 17.64
C PRO A 30 -5.01 1.85 18.98
N GLU A 31 -4.47 0.74 19.44
CA GLU A 31 -3.73 0.65 20.70
C GLU A 31 -2.24 0.38 20.46
N ALA A 32 -1.39 1.02 21.28
CA ALA A 32 0.03 0.69 21.34
C ALA A 32 0.16 -0.79 21.75
N ASP A 33 0.87 -1.56 20.96
CA ASP A 33 1.08 -2.97 21.25
C ASP A 33 2.17 -3.08 22.34
N ASP A 34 1.77 -3.37 23.57
CA ASP A 34 2.67 -3.54 24.72
C ASP A 34 3.75 -4.63 24.52
N ARG A 35 3.69 -5.38 23.41
CA ARG A 35 4.68 -6.43 23.07
C ARG A 35 6.09 -5.90 22.82
N PHE A 36 6.27 -4.63 22.49
CA PHE A 36 7.55 -4.10 22.05
C PHE A 36 8.35 -3.41 23.15
N GLY A 37 7.70 -3.05 24.24
CA GLY A 37 8.32 -2.43 25.42
C GLY A 37 8.74 -0.97 25.23
N PRO A 38 9.31 -0.38 26.30
CA PRO A 38 9.81 0.98 26.28
C PRO A 38 11.14 1.08 25.52
N VAL A 39 11.40 2.25 24.95
CA VAL A 39 12.73 2.62 24.44
C VAL A 39 13.71 2.66 25.61
N PRO A 40 14.91 2.06 25.50
CA PRO A 40 15.94 2.16 26.54
C PRO A 40 16.32 3.62 26.83
N GLU A 41 16.80 3.87 28.02
CA GLU A 41 17.37 5.18 28.36
C GLU A 41 18.56 5.52 27.47
N PHE A 42 18.60 6.75 27.00
CA PHE A 42 19.70 7.28 26.20
C PHE A 42 19.95 8.76 26.51
N SER A 43 21.16 9.21 26.22
CA SER A 43 21.56 10.62 26.33
C SER A 43 22.51 10.94 25.17
N PHE A 44 21.98 11.57 24.13
CA PHE A 44 22.69 11.92 22.91
C PHE A 44 22.76 13.44 22.74
N VAL A 45 23.54 13.89 21.79
CA VAL A 45 23.72 15.33 21.51
C VAL A 45 23.15 15.62 20.13
N ASP A 46 22.36 16.70 20.01
CA ASP A 46 21.86 17.14 18.71
C ASP A 46 22.87 18.04 17.98
N ARG A 47 22.57 18.36 16.73
CA ARG A 47 23.37 19.24 15.86
C ARG A 47 23.62 20.64 16.44
N ALA A 48 22.86 21.07 17.43
CA ALA A 48 23.03 22.36 18.12
C ALA A 48 23.74 22.21 19.47
N GLY A 49 24.29 21.05 19.78
CA GLY A 49 24.97 20.77 21.05
C GLY A 49 24.02 20.59 22.23
N ARG A 50 22.72 20.42 22.02
CA ARG A 50 21.73 20.20 23.07
C ARG A 50 21.61 18.71 23.40
N THR A 51 21.47 18.38 24.68
CA THR A 51 21.28 17.01 25.12
C THR A 51 19.82 16.56 24.81
N VAL A 52 19.69 15.42 24.15
CA VAL A 52 18.41 14.76 23.82
C VAL A 52 18.33 13.43 24.58
N THR A 53 17.30 13.30 25.40
CA THR A 53 17.03 12.12 26.26
C THR A 53 15.59 11.65 26.09
N ASN A 54 15.25 10.51 26.71
CA ASN A 54 13.86 10.07 26.83
C ASN A 54 12.96 11.16 27.43
N GLU A 55 13.44 11.90 28.43
CA GLU A 55 12.67 12.97 29.08
C GLU A 55 12.43 14.17 28.16
N THR A 56 13.40 14.55 27.31
CA THR A 56 13.24 15.66 26.36
C THR A 56 12.29 15.32 25.22
N LEU A 57 12.05 14.04 24.96
CA LEU A 57 11.11 13.55 23.97
C LEU A 57 9.76 13.18 24.56
N ALA A 58 9.66 12.99 25.87
CA ALA A 58 8.43 12.60 26.54
C ALA A 58 7.27 13.60 26.31
N GLY A 59 6.04 13.10 26.35
CA GLY A 59 4.83 13.91 26.14
C GLY A 59 4.47 14.18 24.69
N ALA A 60 5.30 13.79 23.73
CA ALA A 60 4.97 13.82 22.30
C ALA A 60 5.46 12.56 21.60
N PRO A 61 4.68 11.99 20.67
CA PRO A 61 5.13 10.87 19.84
C PRO A 61 6.30 11.30 18.95
N TRP A 62 7.15 10.36 18.60
CA TRP A 62 8.27 10.65 17.71
C TRP A 62 8.60 9.48 16.79
N ILE A 63 9.24 9.81 15.66
CA ILE A 63 9.63 8.88 14.60
C ILE A 63 11.14 8.80 14.59
N ALA A 64 11.70 7.59 14.74
CA ALA A 64 13.13 7.37 14.65
C ALA A 64 13.56 7.11 13.21
N VAL A 65 14.64 7.78 12.78
CA VAL A 65 15.19 7.68 11.42
C VAL A 65 16.68 7.33 11.52
N PRO A 66 17.10 6.10 11.20
CA PRO A 66 18.52 5.77 11.11
C PRO A 66 19.10 6.32 9.80
N PHE A 67 20.28 6.95 9.85
CA PHE A 67 20.97 7.48 8.68
C PHE A 67 22.47 7.66 8.98
N PHE A 68 23.28 8.03 8.00
CA PHE A 68 24.61 8.64 8.17
C PHE A 68 24.92 9.57 7.00
N VAL A 69 25.71 10.60 7.25
CA VAL A 69 25.92 11.72 6.30
C VAL A 69 26.56 11.25 5.00
N LYS A 70 27.54 10.35 5.06
CA LYS A 70 28.30 9.87 3.90
C LYS A 70 27.65 8.70 3.15
N CYS A 71 26.42 8.34 3.49
CA CYS A 71 25.71 7.24 2.83
C CYS A 71 25.56 7.50 1.32
N THR A 72 26.09 6.59 0.50
CA THR A 72 25.92 6.58 -0.95
C THR A 72 24.72 5.73 -1.40
N GLY A 73 24.01 5.13 -0.44
CA GLY A 73 22.82 4.31 -0.64
C GLY A 73 21.51 5.12 -0.51
N PRO A 74 20.51 4.57 0.21
CA PRO A 74 19.15 5.14 0.25
C PRO A 74 18.98 6.36 1.15
N CYS A 75 19.89 6.65 2.10
CA CYS A 75 19.69 7.72 3.10
C CYS A 75 19.35 9.08 2.50
N PRO A 76 20.05 9.58 1.45
CA PRO A 76 19.72 10.89 0.88
C PRO A 76 18.31 10.95 0.29
N SER A 77 17.82 9.85 -0.35
CA SER A 77 16.47 9.80 -0.90
C SER A 77 15.43 9.73 0.20
N ILE A 78 15.67 8.95 1.25
CA ILE A 78 14.79 8.87 2.43
C ILE A 78 14.69 10.23 3.11
N THR A 79 15.82 10.92 3.34
CA THR A 79 15.83 12.22 4.00
C THR A 79 15.08 13.27 3.19
N ARG A 80 15.25 13.26 1.85
CA ARG A 80 14.48 14.12 0.96
C ARG A 80 12.99 13.83 1.03
N ASP A 81 12.60 12.57 0.98
CA ASP A 81 11.19 12.18 1.07
C ASP A 81 10.59 12.54 2.45
N ILE A 82 11.35 12.46 3.52
CA ILE A 82 10.92 12.95 4.84
C ILE A 82 10.64 14.45 4.76
N SER A 83 11.58 15.24 4.21
CA SER A 83 11.41 16.68 4.06
C SER A 83 10.22 17.06 3.19
N GLU A 84 10.10 16.45 2.00
CA GLU A 84 9.10 16.82 1.00
C GLU A 84 7.73 16.21 1.25
N ARG A 85 7.66 15.04 1.92
CA ARG A 85 6.41 14.26 2.08
C ARG A 85 5.94 14.14 3.52
N LEU A 86 6.84 13.82 4.48
CA LEU A 86 6.43 13.57 5.85
C LEU A 86 6.28 14.88 6.66
N VAL A 87 7.22 15.80 6.57
CA VAL A 87 7.19 17.07 7.31
C VAL A 87 5.91 17.87 7.04
N PRO A 88 5.46 18.03 5.78
CA PRO A 88 4.17 18.68 5.49
C PRO A 88 2.96 17.96 6.09
N LEU A 89 3.00 16.62 6.17
CA LEU A 89 1.91 15.84 6.76
C LEU A 89 1.87 15.95 8.29
N LEU A 90 2.95 16.39 8.91
CA LEU A 90 3.08 16.63 10.36
C LEU A 90 2.92 18.11 10.73
N GLU A 91 2.60 18.99 9.78
CA GLU A 91 2.36 20.40 10.06
C GLU A 91 1.24 20.59 11.09
N GLY A 92 1.51 21.43 12.10
CA GLY A 92 0.57 21.65 13.22
C GLY A 92 0.47 20.50 14.24
N SER A 93 1.25 19.41 14.07
CA SER A 93 1.31 18.29 15.02
C SER A 93 2.41 18.49 16.06
N SER A 94 2.25 17.82 17.21
CA SER A 94 3.29 17.70 18.24
C SER A 94 4.35 16.63 17.94
N VAL A 95 4.12 15.80 16.91
CA VAL A 95 5.03 14.71 16.54
C VAL A 95 6.40 15.23 16.19
N LYS A 96 7.45 14.61 16.76
CA LYS A 96 8.85 14.91 16.46
C LYS A 96 9.44 13.89 15.49
N ILE A 97 10.48 14.27 14.75
CA ILE A 97 11.31 13.37 13.96
C ILE A 97 12.70 13.40 14.58
N VAL A 98 13.30 12.23 14.82
CA VAL A 98 14.63 12.12 15.41
C VAL A 98 15.49 11.26 14.50
N SER A 99 16.41 11.88 13.81
CA SER A 99 17.39 11.22 12.95
C SER A 99 18.64 10.88 13.77
N PHE A 100 18.97 9.59 13.83
CA PHE A 100 20.09 9.02 14.58
C PHE A 100 21.21 8.67 13.60
N THR A 101 22.38 9.36 13.72
CA THR A 101 23.50 8.99 12.88
C THR A 101 24.11 7.65 13.30
N LEU A 102 24.38 6.81 12.30
CA LEU A 102 25.03 5.51 12.48
C LEU A 102 26.55 5.61 12.52
N ASP A 103 27.12 6.75 12.15
CA ASP A 103 28.57 7.00 12.11
C ASP A 103 28.93 8.23 12.94
N PRO A 104 28.64 8.24 14.27
CA PRO A 104 28.79 9.44 15.11
C PRO A 104 30.23 9.90 15.29
N GLU A 105 31.22 9.04 15.02
CA GLU A 105 32.63 9.40 15.08
C GLU A 105 33.08 10.25 13.89
N VAL A 106 32.35 10.15 12.77
CA VAL A 106 32.58 10.90 11.53
C VAL A 106 31.59 12.06 11.42
N ASP A 107 30.33 11.82 11.72
CA ASP A 107 29.25 12.79 11.60
C ASP A 107 29.24 13.72 12.83
N THR A 108 30.03 14.77 12.76
CA THR A 108 30.10 15.81 13.80
C THR A 108 28.83 16.68 13.84
N GLU A 109 28.63 17.47 14.88
CA GLU A 109 27.50 18.40 14.98
C GLU A 109 27.47 19.38 13.78
N GLU A 110 28.62 19.82 13.28
CA GLU A 110 28.72 20.69 12.11
C GLU A 110 28.26 19.97 10.82
N GLU A 111 28.70 18.73 10.60
CA GLU A 111 28.29 17.93 9.45
C GLU A 111 26.79 17.58 9.51
N LEU A 112 26.26 17.28 10.70
CA LEU A 112 24.84 17.06 10.91
C LEU A 112 24.02 18.32 10.61
N ASP A 113 24.51 19.49 10.98
CA ASP A 113 23.83 20.75 10.72
C ASP A 113 23.87 21.13 9.23
N GLU A 114 25.02 20.89 8.55
CA GLU A 114 25.10 21.05 7.09
C GLU A 114 24.18 20.10 6.33
N TYR A 115 24.15 18.83 6.74
CA TYR A 115 23.25 17.83 6.18
C TYR A 115 21.77 18.21 6.37
N ALA A 116 21.39 18.64 7.58
CA ALA A 116 20.05 19.08 7.87
C ALA A 116 19.62 20.27 6.99
N ARG A 117 20.50 21.27 6.82
CA ARG A 117 20.24 22.41 5.93
C ARG A 117 20.12 22.02 4.47
N LEU A 118 20.92 21.05 3.99
CA LEU A 118 20.86 20.56 2.61
C LEU A 118 19.47 20.00 2.27
N PHE A 119 18.82 19.37 3.24
CA PHE A 119 17.47 18.79 3.07
C PHE A 119 16.34 19.67 3.60
N GLY A 120 16.61 20.93 3.97
CA GLY A 120 15.60 21.85 4.48
C GLY A 120 15.02 21.44 5.84
N ALA A 121 15.76 20.67 6.62
CA ALA A 121 15.34 20.20 7.95
C ALA A 121 15.65 21.26 9.03
N GLU A 122 15.09 22.45 8.87
CA GLU A 122 15.30 23.58 9.79
C GLU A 122 14.25 23.65 10.92
N ASP A 123 13.21 22.82 10.85
CA ASP A 123 12.15 22.73 11.86
C ASP A 123 12.70 22.13 13.18
N ASP A 124 12.46 22.81 14.30
CA ASP A 124 12.87 22.37 15.64
C ASP A 124 12.27 21.00 16.05
N ARG A 125 11.26 20.52 15.35
CA ARG A 125 10.67 19.20 15.56
C ARG A 125 11.48 18.07 14.89
N TRP A 126 12.44 18.41 14.02
CA TRP A 126 13.30 17.43 13.36
C TRP A 126 14.72 17.52 13.92
N LEU A 127 15.03 16.61 14.82
CA LEU A 127 16.30 16.53 15.52
C LEU A 127 17.27 15.60 14.76
N PHE A 128 18.53 15.97 14.71
CA PHE A 128 19.63 15.14 14.21
C PHE A 128 20.57 14.91 15.38
N VAL A 129 20.72 13.65 15.80
CA VAL A 129 21.42 13.33 17.05
C VAL A 129 22.55 12.33 16.81
N ARG A 130 23.57 12.45 17.63
CA ARG A 130 24.74 11.56 17.69
C ARG A 130 24.97 11.08 19.11
N SER A 131 25.49 9.87 19.27
CA SER A 131 26.07 9.35 20.52
C SER A 131 27.55 9.71 20.61
N GLU A 132 28.18 9.40 21.73
CA GLU A 132 29.61 9.57 21.90
C GLU A 132 30.42 8.57 21.06
N THR A 133 29.90 7.32 20.91
CA THR A 133 30.57 6.24 20.18
C THR A 133 29.60 5.54 19.22
N GLU A 134 30.14 4.98 18.12
CA GLU A 134 29.40 4.15 17.20
C GLU A 134 28.77 2.91 17.88
N ALA A 135 29.54 2.25 18.74
CA ALA A 135 29.07 1.06 19.44
C ALA A 135 27.83 1.32 20.32
N GLU A 136 27.74 2.51 20.92
CA GLU A 136 26.58 2.93 21.69
C GLU A 136 25.37 3.14 20.79
N MET A 137 25.53 3.86 19.67
CA MET A 137 24.45 4.08 18.71
C MET A 137 23.95 2.79 18.10
N HIS A 138 24.83 1.92 17.65
CA HIS A 138 24.47 0.64 17.05
C HIS A 138 23.72 -0.27 18.03
N ARG A 139 24.15 -0.30 19.29
CA ARG A 139 23.44 -1.03 20.35
C ARG A 139 22.07 -0.41 20.63
N PHE A 140 21.97 0.91 20.74
CA PHE A 140 20.70 1.60 20.97
C PHE A 140 19.69 1.30 19.85
N LEU A 141 20.11 1.40 18.60
CA LEU A 141 19.25 1.11 17.45
C LEU A 141 18.91 -0.38 17.33
N GLY A 142 19.91 -1.26 17.43
CA GLY A 142 19.75 -2.70 17.25
C GLY A 142 18.96 -3.35 18.38
N GLU A 143 19.39 -3.15 19.62
CA GLU A 143 18.76 -3.76 20.79
C GLU A 143 17.58 -2.94 21.31
N GLY A 144 17.66 -1.62 21.25
CA GLY A 144 16.64 -0.71 21.73
C GLY A 144 15.47 -0.56 20.77
N LEU A 145 15.73 -0.03 19.58
CA LEU A 145 14.69 0.25 18.60
C LEU A 145 14.41 -0.90 17.64
N LYS A 146 15.11 -2.03 17.76
CA LYS A 146 14.97 -3.22 16.89
C LYS A 146 15.23 -2.90 15.40
N VAL A 147 16.13 -1.98 15.14
CA VAL A 147 16.63 -1.66 13.81
C VAL A 147 18.02 -2.29 13.66
N PRO A 148 18.17 -3.37 12.89
CA PRO A 148 19.47 -4.03 12.71
C PRO A 148 20.48 -3.06 12.10
N VAL A 149 21.68 -3.02 12.66
CA VAL A 149 22.81 -2.23 12.16
C VAL A 149 24.05 -3.09 12.18
N GLN A 150 24.82 -3.03 11.11
CA GLN A 150 26.09 -3.75 10.99
C GLN A 150 27.09 -2.93 10.19
N ARG A 151 28.32 -2.78 10.71
CA ARG A 151 29.44 -2.22 9.95
C ARG A 151 30.15 -3.34 9.17
N ASP A 152 30.47 -3.07 7.93
CA ASP A 152 31.33 -3.90 7.08
C ASP A 152 32.69 -3.20 6.93
N ASP A 153 33.67 -3.60 7.74
CA ASP A 153 35.04 -3.06 7.73
C ASP A 153 35.80 -3.41 6.43
N THR A 154 35.22 -4.25 5.58
CA THR A 154 35.80 -4.63 4.29
C THR A 154 35.24 -3.83 3.12
N ALA A 155 34.28 -2.98 3.35
CA ALA A 155 33.67 -2.14 2.32
C ALA A 155 34.70 -1.20 1.70
N LEU A 156 34.78 -1.20 0.36
CA LEU A 156 35.70 -0.33 -0.39
C LEU A 156 35.20 1.14 -0.43
N ASP A 157 33.89 1.33 -0.33
CA ASP A 157 33.24 2.62 -0.27
C ASP A 157 32.78 2.91 1.16
N PRO A 158 33.34 3.93 1.84
CA PRO A 158 32.90 4.32 3.18
C PRO A 158 31.39 4.62 3.26
N GLY A 159 30.79 5.09 2.18
CA GLY A 159 29.35 5.36 2.08
C GLY A 159 28.48 4.10 2.05
N GLN A 160 29.07 2.91 1.94
CA GLN A 160 28.42 1.61 1.99
C GLN A 160 28.91 0.75 3.18
N ALA A 161 29.76 1.31 4.03
CA ALA A 161 30.36 0.59 5.14
C ALA A 161 29.35 0.21 6.24
N ILE A 162 28.21 0.91 6.34
CA ILE A 162 27.20 0.62 7.34
C ILE A 162 25.92 0.15 6.66
N VAL A 163 25.56 -1.11 6.93
CA VAL A 163 24.31 -1.73 6.50
C VAL A 163 23.31 -1.67 7.64
N HIS A 164 22.14 -1.13 7.39
CA HIS A 164 21.10 -1.01 8.40
C HIS A 164 19.69 -1.26 7.83
N GLY A 165 18.73 -1.60 8.73
CA GLY A 165 17.33 -1.69 8.37
C GLY A 165 16.76 -0.30 8.03
N THR A 166 15.88 -0.25 7.04
CA THR A 166 15.22 0.98 6.56
C THR A 166 13.88 1.23 7.27
N ARG A 167 13.53 0.41 8.26
CA ARG A 167 12.32 0.55 9.06
C ARG A 167 12.46 1.73 10.02
N MET A 168 11.41 2.54 10.06
CA MET A 168 11.29 3.67 10.98
C MET A 168 10.40 3.29 12.16
N PRO A 169 10.94 3.15 13.37
CA PRO A 169 10.15 3.00 14.58
C PRO A 169 9.32 4.25 14.86
N VAL A 170 8.08 4.06 15.28
CA VAL A 170 7.23 5.11 15.84
C VAL A 170 7.09 4.86 17.33
N ILE A 171 7.37 5.88 18.10
CA ILE A 171 7.35 5.83 19.56
C ILE A 171 6.21 6.74 20.04
N ASP A 172 5.43 6.28 21.03
CA ASP A 172 4.34 7.05 21.63
C ASP A 172 4.84 8.10 22.62
N ALA A 173 3.92 8.88 23.17
CA ALA A 173 4.24 9.96 24.13
C ALA A 173 4.79 9.44 25.46
N GLU A 174 4.59 8.18 25.78
CA GLU A 174 5.07 7.48 26.97
C GLU A 174 6.42 6.80 26.75
N GLY A 175 7.01 6.92 25.54
CA GLY A 175 8.30 6.34 25.20
C GLY A 175 8.23 4.85 24.85
N LYS A 176 7.08 4.30 24.48
CA LYS A 176 6.94 2.91 24.04
C LYS A 176 6.94 2.81 22.52
N ILE A 177 7.53 1.75 21.98
CA ILE A 177 7.51 1.48 20.55
C ILE A 177 6.10 1.06 20.12
N ALA A 178 5.47 1.88 19.27
CA ALA A 178 4.11 1.64 18.77
C ALA A 178 4.06 0.90 17.42
N GLY A 179 5.21 0.67 16.79
CA GLY A 179 5.34 -0.07 15.53
C GLY A 179 6.51 0.39 14.67
N TRP A 180 6.73 -0.33 13.56
CA TRP A 180 7.76 -0.01 12.56
C TRP A 180 7.12 0.15 11.20
N TYR A 181 7.63 1.12 10.42
CA TYR A 181 7.13 1.44 9.09
C TYR A 181 8.25 1.33 8.07
N GLU A 182 8.10 0.43 7.11
CA GLU A 182 9.04 0.30 5.99
C GLU A 182 8.67 1.32 4.92
N LEU A 183 9.56 2.29 4.67
CA LEU A 183 9.31 3.35 3.70
C LEU A 183 9.93 3.02 2.33
N LEU A 184 11.04 2.31 2.31
CA LEU A 184 11.61 1.79 1.08
C LEU A 184 11.00 0.45 0.72
N ASP A 185 10.63 0.31 -0.54
CA ASP A 185 10.29 -0.97 -1.13
C ASP A 185 11.33 -1.31 -2.19
N PRO A 186 12.15 -2.36 -1.96
CA PRO A 186 13.13 -2.76 -2.96
C PRO A 186 12.51 -3.11 -4.32
N SER A 187 11.22 -3.45 -4.35
CA SER A 187 10.48 -3.74 -5.58
C SER A 187 10.02 -2.49 -6.32
N VAL A 188 9.92 -1.35 -5.64
CA VAL A 188 9.59 -0.07 -6.27
C VAL A 188 10.80 0.42 -7.05
N GLY A 189 10.78 0.22 -8.35
CA GLY A 189 11.86 0.60 -9.27
C GLY A 189 12.55 -0.57 -9.98
N SER A 190 12.38 -1.82 -9.51
CA SER A 190 12.95 -3.01 -10.16
C SER A 190 11.99 -3.72 -11.13
N ASP A 191 10.67 -3.53 -10.96
CA ASP A 191 9.66 -4.40 -11.59
C ASP A 191 8.88 -3.75 -12.73
N GLY A 192 9.39 -2.63 -13.27
CA GLY A 192 8.74 -1.96 -14.40
C GLY A 192 7.38 -1.32 -14.04
N LEU A 193 7.13 -1.03 -12.77
CA LEU A 193 5.98 -0.24 -12.35
C LEU A 193 6.06 1.15 -12.98
N PRO A 194 4.94 1.69 -13.50
CA PRO A 194 4.89 3.08 -13.92
C PRO A 194 5.34 4.02 -12.80
N LEU A 195 6.10 5.06 -13.13
CA LEU A 195 6.66 6.00 -12.15
C LEU A 195 5.58 6.63 -11.25
N ASP A 196 4.40 6.91 -11.81
CA ASP A 196 3.26 7.46 -11.09
C ASP A 196 2.65 6.48 -10.06
N GLU A 197 2.69 5.18 -10.34
CA GLU A 197 2.27 4.14 -9.39
C GLU A 197 3.30 3.95 -8.28
N ALA A 198 4.59 3.92 -8.61
CA ALA A 198 5.67 3.85 -7.64
C ALA A 198 5.64 5.05 -6.68
N GLU A 199 5.45 6.26 -7.21
CA GLU A 199 5.32 7.48 -6.43
C GLU A 199 4.09 7.46 -5.50
N ALA A 200 2.95 6.95 -5.96
CA ALA A 200 1.75 6.80 -5.15
C ALA A 200 1.94 5.82 -3.98
N ILE A 201 2.69 4.73 -4.19
CA ILE A 201 3.03 3.76 -3.16
C ILE A 201 3.90 4.42 -2.08
N VAL A 202 4.96 5.11 -2.49
CA VAL A 202 5.85 5.81 -1.55
C VAL A 202 5.09 6.87 -0.76
N ALA A 203 4.32 7.74 -1.42
CA ALA A 203 3.49 8.74 -0.77
C ALA A 203 2.49 8.10 0.21
N GLY A 204 1.95 6.94 -0.14
CA GLY A 204 1.07 6.13 0.68
C GLY A 204 1.69 5.71 2.01
N ARG A 205 2.93 5.26 1.99
CA ARG A 205 3.67 4.82 3.18
C ARG A 205 3.96 5.97 4.14
N TYR A 206 4.39 7.13 3.63
CA TYR A 206 4.59 8.34 4.45
C TYR A 206 3.28 8.83 5.07
N GLY A 207 2.18 8.75 4.36
CA GLY A 207 0.87 9.10 4.90
C GLY A 207 0.40 8.17 6.02
N LEU A 208 0.63 6.85 5.90
CA LEU A 208 0.33 5.90 6.97
C LEU A 208 1.19 6.15 8.21
N LEU A 209 2.47 6.41 8.02
CA LEU A 209 3.39 6.78 9.09
C LEU A 209 2.92 8.05 9.82
N ALA A 210 2.61 9.12 9.07
CA ALA A 210 2.09 10.36 9.63
C ALA A 210 0.76 10.16 10.37
N ALA A 211 -0.18 9.43 9.76
CA ALA A 211 -1.48 9.15 10.37
C ALA A 211 -1.35 8.40 11.70
N ARG A 212 -0.44 7.42 11.76
CA ARG A 212 -0.17 6.69 13.00
C ARG A 212 0.46 7.58 14.07
N ALA A 213 1.49 8.33 13.71
CA ALA A 213 2.18 9.21 14.65
C ALA A 213 1.23 10.28 15.21
N ARG A 214 0.40 10.90 14.37
CA ARG A 214 -0.62 11.87 14.79
C ARG A 214 -1.71 11.24 15.65
N SER A 215 -2.14 10.02 15.35
CA SER A 215 -3.10 9.28 16.18
C SER A 215 -2.56 9.04 17.59
N LEU A 216 -1.28 8.76 17.75
CA LEU A 216 -0.60 8.63 19.05
C LEU A 216 -0.52 9.96 19.80
N ALA A 217 -0.50 11.09 19.08
CA ALA A 217 -0.61 12.43 19.65
C ALA A 217 -2.04 12.80 20.08
N GLY A 218 -3.01 11.90 19.92
CA GLY A 218 -4.44 12.19 20.17
C GLY A 218 -5.06 13.09 19.09
N GLU A 219 -4.39 13.29 17.97
CA GLU A 219 -4.85 14.16 16.91
C GLU A 219 -5.72 13.38 15.91
N THR A 220 -6.84 13.99 15.51
CA THR A 220 -7.67 13.47 14.41
C THR A 220 -7.03 13.91 13.09
N TYR A 221 -6.45 12.98 12.36
CA TYR A 221 -5.84 13.27 11.06
C TYR A 221 -6.55 12.48 9.96
N ALA A 222 -7.32 13.19 9.14
CA ALA A 222 -7.82 12.65 7.89
C ALA A 222 -6.74 12.82 6.81
N TRP A 223 -5.94 11.81 6.60
CA TRP A 223 -4.92 11.84 5.56
C TRP A 223 -5.58 12.03 4.19
N PRO A 224 -5.24 13.13 3.48
CA PRO A 224 -5.69 13.33 2.12
C PRO A 224 -4.94 12.32 1.22
N VAL A 225 -5.48 11.12 1.09
CA VAL A 225 -4.99 10.17 0.08
C VAL A 225 -5.23 10.81 -1.27
N LYS A 226 -4.21 11.41 -1.84
CA LYS A 226 -4.21 11.74 -3.26
C LYS A 226 -4.16 10.42 -4.02
N ARG A 227 -5.33 9.81 -4.22
CA ARG A 227 -5.47 8.54 -4.93
C ARG A 227 -5.20 8.77 -6.40
N SER A 228 -3.93 8.73 -6.78
CA SER A 228 -3.50 8.81 -8.18
C SER A 228 -3.55 7.45 -8.89
N SER A 229 -3.84 6.35 -8.17
CA SER A 229 -3.94 5.05 -8.81
C SER A 229 -5.05 5.03 -9.87
N ARG A 230 -4.68 4.78 -11.12
CA ARG A 230 -5.62 4.60 -12.23
C ARG A 230 -6.29 3.23 -12.24
N ILE A 231 -5.86 2.32 -11.37
CA ILE A 231 -6.40 0.95 -11.31
C ILE A 231 -7.92 0.90 -11.10
N PRO A 232 -8.54 1.70 -10.20
CA PRO A 232 -10.00 1.74 -10.11
C PRO A 232 -10.69 2.15 -11.41
N LEU A 233 -10.11 3.10 -12.17
CA LEU A 233 -10.60 3.50 -13.49
C LEU A 233 -10.43 2.37 -14.51
N VAL A 234 -9.27 1.70 -14.53
CA VAL A 234 -9.00 0.54 -15.39
C VAL A 234 -10.01 -0.58 -15.08
N ASN A 235 -10.22 -0.89 -13.81
CA ASN A 235 -11.19 -1.90 -13.37
C ASN A 235 -12.62 -1.56 -13.81
N ALA A 236 -13.03 -0.31 -13.68
CA ALA A 236 -14.35 0.16 -14.16
C ALA A 236 -14.45 0.06 -15.69
N SER A 237 -13.39 0.42 -16.42
CA SER A 237 -13.33 0.30 -17.87
C SER A 237 -13.44 -1.13 -18.35
N LEU A 238 -12.73 -2.07 -17.70
CA LEU A 238 -12.81 -3.50 -18.00
C LEU A 238 -14.24 -4.03 -17.77
N ASN A 239 -14.89 -3.64 -16.68
CA ASN A 239 -16.29 -3.99 -16.43
C ASN A 239 -17.23 -3.41 -17.50
N GLY A 240 -17.03 -2.16 -17.92
CA GLY A 240 -17.79 -1.53 -18.99
C GLY A 240 -17.63 -2.24 -20.33
N ILE A 241 -16.39 -2.62 -20.69
CA ILE A 241 -16.10 -3.40 -21.90
C ILE A 241 -16.77 -4.77 -21.82
N ALA A 242 -16.67 -5.47 -20.69
CA ALA A 242 -17.33 -6.76 -20.50
C ALA A 242 -18.84 -6.62 -20.66
N PHE A 243 -19.48 -5.60 -20.08
CA PHE A 243 -20.89 -5.30 -20.22
C PHE A 243 -21.31 -5.13 -21.68
N LEU A 244 -20.56 -4.35 -22.46
CA LEU A 244 -20.85 -4.12 -23.89
C LEU A 244 -20.69 -5.42 -24.72
N LEU A 245 -19.64 -6.20 -24.45
CA LEU A 245 -19.41 -7.50 -25.11
C LEU A 245 -20.52 -8.50 -24.81
N LEU A 246 -21.04 -8.52 -23.59
CA LEU A 246 -22.17 -9.36 -23.19
C LEU A 246 -23.44 -8.99 -23.96
N ILE A 247 -23.76 -7.70 -24.05
CA ILE A 247 -24.94 -7.23 -24.83
C ILE A 247 -24.77 -7.60 -26.32
N ALA A 248 -23.60 -7.30 -26.90
CA ALA A 248 -23.32 -7.61 -28.30
C ALA A 248 -23.42 -9.13 -28.57
N GLY A 249 -22.89 -9.96 -27.65
CA GLY A 249 -22.97 -11.41 -27.74
C GLY A 249 -24.40 -11.94 -27.62
N TYR A 250 -25.21 -11.33 -26.74
CA TYR A 250 -26.62 -11.66 -26.66
C TYR A 250 -27.39 -11.30 -27.96
N VAL A 251 -27.17 -10.13 -28.52
CA VAL A 251 -27.73 -9.71 -29.80
C VAL A 251 -27.29 -10.63 -30.93
N ALA A 252 -26.03 -11.06 -30.95
CA ALA A 252 -25.48 -11.96 -31.94
C ALA A 252 -26.23 -13.32 -31.93
N ILE A 253 -26.46 -13.93 -30.75
CA ILE A 253 -27.20 -15.21 -30.67
C ILE A 253 -28.68 -15.05 -31.01
N ARG A 254 -29.29 -13.91 -30.67
CA ARG A 254 -30.67 -13.60 -31.06
C ARG A 254 -30.84 -13.44 -32.60
N ARG A 255 -29.76 -13.09 -33.27
CA ARG A 255 -29.67 -12.99 -34.74
C ARG A 255 -29.10 -14.26 -35.39
N GLU A 256 -29.04 -15.36 -34.63
CA GLU A 256 -28.54 -16.69 -35.09
C GLU A 256 -27.05 -16.69 -35.53
N ARG A 257 -26.27 -15.63 -35.23
CA ARG A 257 -24.87 -15.53 -35.54
C ARG A 257 -24.00 -16.23 -34.47
N ARG A 258 -24.05 -17.58 -34.48
CA ARG A 258 -23.41 -18.41 -33.43
C ARG A 258 -21.94 -18.18 -33.27
N GLY A 259 -21.15 -18.10 -34.38
CA GLY A 259 -19.70 -17.86 -34.32
C GLY A 259 -19.36 -16.49 -33.70
N LEU A 260 -20.13 -15.44 -34.03
CA LEU A 260 -19.97 -14.14 -33.44
C LEU A 260 -20.32 -14.15 -31.93
N HIS A 261 -21.39 -14.81 -31.55
CA HIS A 261 -21.73 -15.00 -30.13
C HIS A 261 -20.62 -15.69 -29.37
N GLU A 262 -20.06 -16.77 -29.90
CA GLU A 262 -18.96 -17.50 -29.29
C GLU A 262 -17.72 -16.60 -29.08
N ALA A 263 -17.32 -15.86 -30.11
CA ALA A 263 -16.18 -14.95 -30.06
C ALA A 263 -16.40 -13.85 -28.99
N LEU A 264 -17.58 -13.22 -28.98
CA LEU A 264 -17.90 -12.16 -28.02
C LEU A 264 -17.98 -12.66 -26.57
N MET A 265 -18.51 -13.86 -26.33
CA MET A 265 -18.58 -14.46 -24.99
C MET A 265 -17.18 -14.85 -24.48
N LYS A 266 -16.30 -15.37 -25.33
CA LYS A 266 -14.91 -15.64 -24.99
C LYS A 266 -14.16 -14.35 -24.66
N SER A 267 -14.34 -13.30 -25.47
CA SER A 267 -13.75 -11.98 -25.22
C SER A 267 -14.25 -11.38 -23.89
N ALA A 268 -15.55 -11.47 -23.59
CA ALA A 268 -16.11 -11.01 -22.32
C ALA A 268 -15.50 -11.77 -21.13
N PHE A 269 -15.28 -13.07 -21.27
CA PHE A 269 -14.63 -13.88 -20.24
C PHE A 269 -13.16 -13.45 -20.01
N ILE A 270 -12.38 -13.24 -21.09
CA ILE A 270 -10.98 -12.80 -20.99
C ILE A 270 -10.90 -11.43 -20.31
N VAL A 271 -11.75 -10.47 -20.71
CA VAL A 271 -11.82 -9.14 -20.10
C VAL A 271 -12.21 -9.23 -18.63
N SER A 272 -13.17 -10.08 -18.26
CA SER A 272 -13.56 -10.29 -16.86
C SER A 272 -12.47 -10.98 -16.04
N ALA A 273 -11.68 -11.86 -16.64
CA ALA A 273 -10.52 -12.47 -15.99
C ALA A 273 -9.39 -11.42 -15.74
N ALA A 274 -9.13 -10.56 -16.71
CA ALA A 274 -8.21 -9.44 -16.57
C ALA A 274 -8.67 -8.46 -15.46
N PHE A 275 -9.98 -8.15 -15.43
CA PHE A 275 -10.57 -7.38 -14.33
C PHE A 275 -10.32 -8.05 -12.98
N LEU A 276 -10.59 -9.35 -12.84
CA LEU A 276 -10.41 -10.05 -11.57
C LEU A 276 -8.95 -10.03 -11.12
N ALA A 277 -8.01 -10.27 -12.02
CA ALA A 277 -6.57 -10.20 -11.72
C ALA A 277 -6.17 -8.79 -11.24
N SER A 278 -6.57 -7.74 -11.98
CA SER A 278 -6.31 -6.34 -11.62
C SER A 278 -6.98 -5.95 -10.29
N TYR A 279 -8.21 -6.43 -10.04
CA TYR A 279 -8.94 -6.19 -8.80
C TYR A 279 -8.25 -6.84 -7.58
N LEU A 280 -7.82 -8.11 -7.70
CA LEU A 280 -7.09 -8.80 -6.65
C LEU A 280 -5.73 -8.13 -6.38
N TYR A 281 -5.00 -7.77 -7.42
CA TYR A 281 -3.76 -7.00 -7.29
C TYR A 281 -4.00 -5.68 -6.53
N TYR A 282 -5.02 -4.93 -6.93
CA TYR A 282 -5.38 -3.68 -6.25
C TYR A 282 -5.70 -3.90 -4.77
N HIS A 283 -6.50 -4.92 -4.44
CA HIS A 283 -6.95 -5.17 -3.07
C HIS A 283 -5.85 -5.74 -2.16
N PHE A 284 -4.97 -6.59 -2.68
CA PHE A 284 -3.96 -7.25 -1.86
C PHE A 284 -2.59 -6.56 -1.90
N ALA A 285 -2.25 -5.87 -2.98
CA ALA A 285 -0.95 -5.21 -3.11
C ALA A 285 -1.03 -3.68 -2.92
N VAL A 286 -2.03 -3.01 -3.51
CA VAL A 286 -2.08 -1.54 -3.53
C VAL A 286 -2.88 -0.96 -2.35
N LEU A 287 -4.05 -1.53 -2.06
CA LEU A 287 -4.96 -0.98 -1.05
C LEU A 287 -4.40 -0.96 0.37
N PRO A 288 -3.67 -2.01 0.85
CA PRO A 288 -3.07 -2.00 2.18
C PRO A 288 -2.07 -0.87 2.41
N ILE A 289 -1.34 -0.49 1.33
CA ILE A 289 -0.30 0.56 1.39
C ILE A 289 -0.83 1.95 1.01
N SER A 290 -2.05 2.05 0.48
CA SER A 290 -2.67 3.32 0.06
C SER A 290 -3.69 3.89 1.05
N GLY A 291 -3.64 3.48 2.32
CA GLY A 291 -4.53 3.99 3.38
C GLY A 291 -5.93 3.35 3.40
N GLY A 292 -6.10 2.20 2.77
CA GLY A 292 -7.33 1.42 2.82
C GLY A 292 -8.40 1.83 1.79
N PRO A 293 -9.59 1.22 1.85
CA PRO A 293 -10.63 1.39 0.85
C PRO A 293 -11.27 2.77 0.88
N THR A 294 -11.63 3.31 -0.30
CA THR A 294 -12.43 4.53 -0.38
C THR A 294 -13.77 4.32 0.29
N LYS A 295 -14.09 5.17 1.26
CA LYS A 295 -15.41 5.18 1.89
C LYS A 295 -16.35 6.09 1.12
N TYR A 296 -17.62 5.71 1.06
CA TYR A 296 -18.66 6.58 0.56
C TYR A 296 -19.07 7.57 1.66
N ASN A 297 -18.95 8.86 1.38
CA ASN A 297 -19.17 9.92 2.35
C ASN A 297 -20.63 10.41 2.39
N GLY A 298 -21.50 9.94 1.49
CA GLY A 298 -22.91 10.28 1.51
C GLY A 298 -23.64 9.70 2.73
N GLU A 299 -24.75 10.33 3.12
CA GLU A 299 -25.55 9.95 4.28
C GLU A 299 -26.97 9.51 3.89
N GLY A 300 -27.73 9.02 4.89
CA GLY A 300 -29.15 8.72 4.75
C GLY A 300 -29.44 7.62 3.72
N LEU A 301 -30.50 7.83 2.93
CA LEU A 301 -30.99 6.87 1.95
C LEU A 301 -29.95 6.56 0.84
N ALA A 302 -29.16 7.54 0.45
CA ALA A 302 -28.11 7.36 -0.56
C ALA A 302 -27.05 6.36 -0.11
N LYS A 303 -26.60 6.43 1.14
CA LYS A 303 -25.65 5.49 1.73
C LYS A 303 -26.22 4.07 1.79
N THR A 304 -27.49 3.95 2.22
CA THR A 304 -28.16 2.64 2.30
C THR A 304 -28.31 2.02 0.90
N ALA A 305 -28.70 2.79 -0.09
CA ALA A 305 -28.82 2.32 -1.48
C ALA A 305 -27.46 1.89 -2.06
N TYR A 306 -26.41 2.67 -1.83
CA TYR A 306 -25.04 2.32 -2.24
C TYR A 306 -24.58 1.02 -1.58
N LEU A 307 -24.75 0.86 -0.27
CA LEU A 307 -24.34 -0.34 0.46
C LEU A 307 -25.13 -1.58 0.00
N ALA A 308 -26.42 -1.45 -0.26
CA ALA A 308 -27.24 -2.54 -0.79
C ALA A 308 -26.77 -2.95 -2.19
N MET A 309 -26.47 -1.99 -3.07
CA MET A 309 -25.90 -2.26 -4.39
C MET A 309 -24.52 -2.93 -4.29
N LEU A 310 -23.65 -2.44 -3.42
CA LEU A 310 -22.31 -2.99 -3.23
C LEU A 310 -22.38 -4.45 -2.70
N LEU A 311 -23.20 -4.68 -1.69
CA LEU A 311 -23.38 -6.02 -1.11
C LEU A 311 -23.92 -7.01 -2.17
N SER A 312 -24.97 -6.63 -2.91
CA SER A 312 -25.51 -7.49 -3.96
C SER A 312 -24.49 -7.73 -5.08
N HIS A 313 -23.71 -6.70 -5.47
CA HIS A 313 -22.63 -6.84 -6.44
C HIS A 313 -21.60 -7.88 -6.00
N VAL A 314 -21.08 -7.77 -4.78
CA VAL A 314 -20.04 -8.68 -4.25
C VAL A 314 -20.57 -10.12 -4.17
N VAL A 315 -21.74 -10.32 -3.59
CA VAL A 315 -22.35 -11.66 -3.47
C VAL A 315 -22.56 -12.29 -4.85
N LEU A 316 -23.14 -11.54 -5.79
CA LEU A 316 -23.40 -12.05 -7.13
C LEU A 316 -22.12 -12.23 -7.95
N ALA A 317 -21.07 -11.45 -7.73
CA ALA A 317 -19.77 -11.66 -8.39
C ALA A 317 -19.14 -13.00 -8.00
N VAL A 318 -19.20 -13.36 -6.71
CA VAL A 318 -18.73 -14.67 -6.21
C VAL A 318 -19.53 -15.82 -6.83
N VAL A 319 -20.85 -15.70 -6.89
CA VAL A 319 -21.75 -16.72 -7.49
C VAL A 319 -21.56 -16.82 -9.00
N ASN A 320 -21.33 -15.68 -9.67
CA ASN A 320 -21.21 -15.61 -11.12
C ASN A 320 -19.99 -16.37 -11.65
N LEU A 321 -18.86 -16.33 -10.98
CA LEU A 321 -17.61 -16.92 -11.45
C LEU A 321 -17.75 -18.43 -11.75
N PRO A 322 -18.19 -19.31 -10.82
CA PRO A 322 -18.39 -20.73 -11.12
C PRO A 322 -19.49 -20.97 -12.16
N MET A 323 -20.51 -20.12 -12.21
CA MET A 323 -21.57 -20.26 -13.23
C MET A 323 -21.03 -19.97 -14.63
N VAL A 324 -20.23 -18.93 -14.82
CA VAL A 324 -19.59 -18.59 -16.11
C VAL A 324 -18.67 -19.72 -16.56
N LEU A 325 -17.81 -20.21 -15.67
CA LEU A 325 -16.92 -21.33 -15.99
C LEU A 325 -17.70 -22.57 -16.41
N ARG A 326 -18.80 -22.86 -15.71
CA ARG A 326 -19.65 -24.00 -16.05
C ARG A 326 -20.36 -23.82 -17.38
N VAL A 327 -20.87 -22.64 -17.71
CA VAL A 327 -21.49 -22.32 -18.99
C VAL A 327 -20.50 -22.49 -20.15
N LEU A 328 -19.28 -21.99 -20.00
CA LEU A 328 -18.21 -22.14 -21.00
C LEU A 328 -17.82 -23.62 -21.19
N TRP A 329 -17.71 -24.38 -20.08
CA TRP A 329 -17.42 -25.79 -20.14
C TRP A 329 -18.53 -26.60 -20.87
N LEU A 330 -19.83 -26.29 -20.62
CA LEU A 330 -20.94 -26.90 -21.33
C LEU A 330 -20.94 -26.56 -22.82
N ALA A 331 -20.61 -25.33 -23.19
CA ALA A 331 -20.43 -24.94 -24.58
C ALA A 331 -19.29 -25.70 -25.26
N HIS A 332 -18.16 -25.87 -24.58
CA HIS A 332 -17.02 -26.67 -25.09
C HIS A 332 -17.40 -28.15 -25.27
N ARG A 333 -18.28 -28.70 -24.42
CA ARG A 333 -18.81 -30.06 -24.52
C ARG A 333 -19.93 -30.19 -25.53
N GLU A 334 -20.32 -29.11 -26.20
CA GLU A 334 -21.45 -29.04 -27.13
C GLU A 334 -22.78 -29.46 -26.52
N ASP A 335 -22.91 -29.45 -25.18
CA ASP A 335 -24.15 -29.70 -24.46
C ASP A 335 -25.05 -28.44 -24.46
N TRP A 336 -25.64 -28.18 -25.62
CA TRP A 336 -26.43 -26.98 -25.86
C TRP A 336 -27.70 -26.91 -25.00
N THR A 337 -28.23 -28.03 -24.57
CA THR A 337 -29.43 -28.09 -23.74
C THR A 337 -29.15 -27.57 -22.34
N ARG A 338 -28.08 -28.07 -21.70
CA ARG A 338 -27.65 -27.61 -20.36
C ARG A 338 -27.06 -26.24 -20.44
N HIS A 339 -26.26 -25.92 -21.49
CA HIS A 339 -25.71 -24.58 -21.72
C HIS A 339 -26.82 -23.53 -21.70
N ARG A 340 -27.88 -23.67 -22.51
CA ARG A 340 -28.98 -22.70 -22.57
C ARG A 340 -29.75 -22.58 -21.25
N ARG A 341 -29.93 -23.68 -20.53
CA ARG A 341 -30.60 -23.69 -19.23
C ARG A 341 -29.81 -22.86 -18.19
N LEU A 342 -28.50 -23.09 -18.11
CA LEU A 342 -27.65 -22.39 -17.17
C LEU A 342 -27.40 -20.94 -17.60
N ALA A 343 -27.15 -20.69 -18.88
CA ALA A 343 -26.91 -19.34 -19.42
C ALA A 343 -28.10 -18.39 -19.17
N ARG A 344 -29.34 -18.89 -19.08
CA ARG A 344 -30.51 -18.07 -18.76
C ARG A 344 -30.40 -17.36 -17.40
N TRP A 345 -29.69 -17.97 -16.45
CA TRP A 345 -29.43 -17.38 -15.13
C TRP A 345 -28.08 -16.66 -15.07
N THR A 346 -27.05 -17.26 -15.66
CA THR A 346 -25.69 -16.70 -15.66
C THR A 346 -25.63 -15.36 -16.37
N PHE A 347 -26.27 -15.21 -17.52
CA PHE A 347 -26.20 -14.01 -18.34
C PHE A 347 -26.72 -12.76 -17.60
N PRO A 348 -27.93 -12.72 -17.02
CA PRO A 348 -28.40 -11.53 -16.30
C PRO A 348 -27.57 -11.23 -15.05
N ILE A 349 -27.06 -12.25 -14.35
CA ILE A 349 -26.18 -12.05 -13.20
C ILE A 349 -24.86 -11.42 -13.66
N TRP A 350 -24.26 -11.96 -14.72
CA TRP A 350 -23.00 -11.41 -15.26
C TRP A 350 -23.17 -9.98 -15.76
N LEU A 351 -24.25 -9.71 -16.45
CA LEU A 351 -24.59 -8.37 -16.93
C LEU A 351 -24.74 -7.39 -15.76
N TYR A 352 -25.47 -7.79 -14.72
CA TYR A 352 -25.65 -6.99 -13.50
C TYR A 352 -24.32 -6.69 -12.81
N VAL A 353 -23.48 -7.70 -12.59
CA VAL A 353 -22.16 -7.55 -11.95
C VAL A 353 -21.27 -6.60 -12.76
N SER A 354 -21.25 -6.75 -14.09
CA SER A 354 -20.45 -5.86 -14.95
C SER A 354 -20.94 -4.41 -14.91
N LEU A 355 -22.26 -4.19 -14.91
CA LEU A 355 -22.83 -2.84 -14.82
C LEU A 355 -22.59 -2.20 -13.45
N THR A 356 -22.88 -2.95 -12.38
CA THR A 356 -22.73 -2.42 -11.01
C THR A 356 -21.27 -2.19 -10.64
N GLY A 357 -20.33 -2.93 -11.22
CA GLY A 357 -18.89 -2.63 -11.06
C GLY A 357 -18.49 -1.25 -11.60
N VAL A 358 -19.09 -0.82 -12.72
CA VAL A 358 -18.93 0.56 -13.23
C VAL A 358 -19.60 1.56 -12.28
N LEU A 359 -20.83 1.27 -11.83
CA LEU A 359 -21.56 2.18 -10.94
C LEU A 359 -20.87 2.36 -9.59
N VAL A 360 -20.28 1.31 -9.01
CA VAL A 360 -19.48 1.40 -7.79
C VAL A 360 -18.33 2.39 -7.97
N TYR A 361 -17.61 2.32 -9.09
CA TYR A 361 -16.56 3.28 -9.40
C TYR A 361 -17.09 4.72 -9.50
N LEU A 362 -18.15 4.92 -10.25
CA LEU A 362 -18.74 6.27 -10.47
C LEU A 362 -19.21 6.89 -9.14
N VAL A 363 -19.83 6.09 -8.27
CA VAL A 363 -20.30 6.58 -6.96
C VAL A 363 -19.14 6.88 -6.01
N LEU A 364 -18.08 6.07 -6.03
CA LEU A 364 -16.95 6.23 -5.09
C LEU A 364 -15.93 7.29 -5.50
N TYR A 365 -15.81 7.61 -6.78
CA TYR A 365 -14.78 8.52 -7.28
C TYR A 365 -15.36 9.82 -7.85
N PRO A 366 -16.09 9.87 -8.99
CA PRO A 366 -16.60 11.12 -9.52
C PRO A 366 -17.74 11.73 -8.70
N PHE A 367 -18.62 10.90 -8.13
CA PHE A 367 -19.84 11.35 -7.45
C PHE A 367 -19.82 11.17 -5.93
N ASN A 368 -18.68 10.89 -5.34
CA ASN A 368 -18.56 10.80 -3.89
C ASN A 368 -18.60 12.20 -3.29
N PRO A 369 -19.54 12.50 -2.38
CA PRO A 369 -19.54 13.78 -1.70
C PRO A 369 -18.22 14.03 -0.96
N PRO A 370 -17.79 15.29 -0.79
CA PRO A 370 -16.66 15.59 0.09
C PRO A 370 -16.95 15.10 1.50
N PRO A 371 -15.91 14.70 2.27
CA PRO A 371 -16.09 14.39 3.68
C PRO A 371 -16.62 15.63 4.42
N ALA A 372 -17.58 15.40 5.32
CA ALA A 372 -18.19 16.45 6.15
C ALA A 372 -17.18 16.99 7.18
#